data_2029f11757b0998042582d56ad820a41
#
_entry.id   2029f11757b0998042582d56ad820a41
#
_cell.length_a   1.000
_cell.length_b   1.000
_cell.length_c   1.000
_cell.angle_alpha   90.00
_cell.angle_beta   90.00
_cell.angle_gamma   90.00
#
_symmetry.space_group_name_H-M   'P 1'
#
loop_
_entity.id
_entity.type
_entity.pdbx_description
1 polymer ?
#
loop_
_entity_poly.entity_id
_entity_poly.type
_entity_poly.pdbx_seq_one_letter_code
_entity_poly.pdbx_strand_id
1 'polypeptide(L)'
;MKVLVTGATGYAGYYTAIAFRQGGHRVSGLVRDDSKDRARELLRHEVNLATGDLSNPDTYRQHLEDCDVLVHTVLDFNNPQETDRQLFDTLQQVANNSRSQKQRLLIYTTGCSIYGKRPERVMDETTPANPDHALAFRMSMESELFETNMPKVSKVVLRPGFMYGLDGHSSISAQWFAMGEKGRAIYRGDRNKGWSWVHVGDLAQAYVMVAESPANLDGQVFCVADEQRYKCLEVMQACLSATGYQGEIEFASPSDDDVTSTWFDQNEFITSGKIRRWLGWFPRHTGLIDEIETYYSSWKAAQF
;
A
#
# COMPACT_ATOMS: atom_id res chain seq x y z
N MET A 1 -16.70 -7.90 -11.75
CA MET A 1 -16.12 -8.90 -10.82
C MET A 1 -16.66 -8.65 -9.42
N LYS A 2 -16.60 -9.67 -8.53
CA LYS A 2 -16.78 -9.51 -7.09
C LYS A 2 -15.39 -9.34 -6.48
N VAL A 3 -15.13 -8.21 -5.84
CA VAL A 3 -13.84 -7.86 -5.27
C VAL A 3 -13.94 -7.83 -3.75
N LEU A 4 -13.04 -8.51 -3.06
CA LEU A 4 -12.86 -8.42 -1.62
C LEU A 4 -11.56 -7.65 -1.35
N VAL A 5 -11.63 -6.59 -0.56
CA VAL A 5 -10.47 -5.81 -0.13
C VAL A 5 -10.27 -6.00 1.36
N THR A 6 -9.14 -6.58 1.77
CA THR A 6 -8.73 -6.60 3.18
C THR A 6 -7.89 -5.37 3.49
N GLY A 7 -8.00 -4.86 4.71
CA GLY A 7 -7.43 -3.56 5.04
C GLY A 7 -8.21 -2.38 4.44
N ALA A 8 -9.50 -2.57 4.15
CA ALA A 8 -10.34 -1.60 3.46
C ALA A 8 -10.52 -0.27 4.23
N THR A 9 -10.26 -0.21 5.51
CA THR A 9 -10.24 1.04 6.30
C THR A 9 -8.85 1.67 6.38
N GLY A 10 -7.81 1.00 5.90
CA GLY A 10 -6.45 1.52 5.78
C GLY A 10 -6.30 2.45 4.57
N TYR A 11 -5.13 3.11 4.45
CA TYR A 11 -4.92 4.13 3.44
C TYR A 11 -5.00 3.56 2.00
N ALA A 12 -4.21 2.54 1.68
CA ALA A 12 -4.25 1.91 0.35
C ALA A 12 -5.59 1.22 0.07
N GLY A 13 -6.07 0.41 1.03
CA GLY A 13 -7.27 -0.41 0.84
C GLY A 13 -8.55 0.40 0.65
N TYR A 14 -8.66 1.54 1.35
CA TYR A 14 -9.81 2.42 1.24
C TYR A 14 -9.98 2.96 -0.19
N TYR A 15 -8.93 3.57 -0.72
CA TYR A 15 -8.99 4.13 -2.08
C TYR A 15 -9.03 3.05 -3.16
N THR A 16 -8.43 1.89 -2.91
CA THR A 16 -8.52 0.73 -3.80
C THR A 16 -9.96 0.22 -3.88
N ALA A 17 -10.65 0.09 -2.75
CA ALA A 17 -12.05 -0.34 -2.73
C ALA A 17 -12.96 0.64 -3.50
N ILE A 18 -12.75 1.94 -3.32
CA ILE A 18 -13.48 2.99 -4.04
C ILE A 18 -13.18 2.93 -5.55
N ALA A 19 -11.90 2.80 -5.94
CA ALA A 19 -11.52 2.73 -7.34
C ALA A 19 -12.16 1.52 -8.06
N PHE A 20 -12.17 0.34 -7.44
CA PHE A 20 -12.89 -0.81 -7.98
C PHE A 20 -14.38 -0.55 -8.09
N ARG A 21 -15.00 0.11 -7.10
CA ARG A 21 -16.44 0.42 -7.16
C ARG A 21 -16.75 1.40 -8.29
N GLN A 22 -15.90 2.42 -8.47
CA GLN A 22 -16.00 3.36 -9.60
C GLN A 22 -15.81 2.68 -10.97
N GLY A 23 -14.98 1.63 -11.03
CA GLY A 23 -14.84 0.75 -12.20
C GLY A 23 -16.03 -0.18 -12.45
N GLY A 24 -17.12 -0.06 -11.66
CA GLY A 24 -18.36 -0.84 -11.86
C GLY A 24 -18.33 -2.24 -11.24
N HIS A 25 -17.34 -2.55 -10.40
CA HIS A 25 -17.27 -3.85 -9.73
C HIS A 25 -18.18 -3.91 -8.49
N ARG A 26 -18.51 -5.14 -8.06
CA ARG A 26 -19.14 -5.37 -6.75
C ARG A 26 -18.05 -5.52 -5.72
N VAL A 27 -17.93 -4.54 -4.81
CA VAL A 27 -16.83 -4.47 -3.86
C VAL A 27 -17.34 -4.70 -2.45
N SER A 28 -16.60 -5.50 -1.70
CA SER A 28 -16.75 -5.66 -0.26
C SER A 28 -15.43 -5.35 0.43
N GLY A 29 -15.44 -4.45 1.41
CA GLY A 29 -14.30 -4.17 2.27
C GLY A 29 -14.38 -5.02 3.53
N LEU A 30 -13.33 -5.81 3.82
CA LEU A 30 -13.24 -6.53 5.09
C LEU A 30 -12.88 -5.55 6.20
N VAL A 31 -13.75 -5.44 7.20
CA VAL A 31 -13.61 -4.53 8.34
C VAL A 31 -13.82 -5.30 9.65
N ARG A 32 -13.05 -4.94 10.69
CA ARG A 32 -13.21 -5.54 12.02
C ARG A 32 -14.40 -4.95 12.79
N ASP A 33 -14.73 -3.71 12.50
CA ASP A 33 -15.79 -2.96 13.15
C ASP A 33 -16.47 -2.03 12.12
N ASP A 34 -17.73 -2.30 11.84
CA ASP A 34 -18.54 -1.56 10.86
C ASP A 34 -19.07 -0.23 11.39
N SER A 35 -18.97 0.00 12.70
CA SER A 35 -19.37 1.25 13.35
C SER A 35 -18.34 2.39 13.20
N LYS A 36 -17.11 2.10 12.78
CA LYS A 36 -16.06 3.09 12.58
C LYS A 36 -16.39 4.04 11.43
N ASP A 37 -16.00 5.30 11.58
CA ASP A 37 -16.32 6.34 10.60
C ASP A 37 -15.82 5.98 9.19
N ARG A 38 -14.61 5.47 9.09
CA ARG A 38 -14.01 5.09 7.81
C ARG A 38 -14.72 3.88 7.15
N ALA A 39 -15.30 2.98 7.94
CA ALA A 39 -16.17 1.92 7.42
C ALA A 39 -17.50 2.49 6.90
N ARG A 40 -18.09 3.45 7.62
CA ARG A 40 -19.31 4.13 7.15
C ARG A 40 -19.07 4.95 5.88
N GLU A 41 -17.90 5.58 5.75
CA GLU A 41 -17.53 6.26 4.51
C GLU A 41 -17.47 5.30 3.30
N LEU A 42 -16.97 4.07 3.47
CA LEU A 42 -17.02 3.06 2.41
C LEU A 42 -18.45 2.81 1.92
N LEU A 43 -19.44 2.75 2.83
CA LEU A 43 -20.87 2.62 2.43
C LEU A 43 -21.34 3.81 1.62
N ARG A 44 -20.91 5.03 1.92
CA ARG A 44 -21.25 6.23 1.12
C ARG A 44 -20.68 6.16 -0.30
N HIS A 45 -19.57 5.44 -0.46
CA HIS A 45 -18.99 5.12 -1.77
C HIS A 45 -19.54 3.83 -2.38
N GLU A 46 -20.66 3.31 -1.86
CA GLU A 46 -21.34 2.10 -2.33
C GLU A 46 -20.45 0.83 -2.26
N VAL A 47 -19.47 0.81 -1.37
CA VAL A 47 -18.66 -0.38 -1.03
C VAL A 47 -19.39 -1.12 0.09
N ASN A 48 -19.71 -2.40 -0.11
CA ASN A 48 -20.31 -3.22 0.93
C ASN A 48 -19.30 -3.49 2.05
N LEU A 49 -19.79 -3.67 3.28
CA LEU A 49 -18.94 -4.12 4.38
C LEU A 49 -19.07 -5.63 4.58
N ALA A 50 -17.93 -6.28 4.71
CA ALA A 50 -17.79 -7.64 5.17
C ALA A 50 -17.16 -7.58 6.57
N THR A 51 -17.92 -7.91 7.61
CA THR A 51 -17.38 -7.89 8.98
C THR A 51 -16.60 -9.16 9.25
N GLY A 52 -15.32 -9.00 9.65
CA GLY A 52 -14.45 -10.14 9.94
C GLY A 52 -13.06 -9.70 10.39
N ASP A 53 -12.33 -10.63 10.98
CA ASP A 53 -10.97 -10.42 11.47
C ASP A 53 -10.03 -11.45 10.84
N LEU A 54 -8.89 -11.00 10.31
CA LEU A 54 -7.89 -11.89 9.69
C LEU A 54 -7.30 -12.90 10.67
N SER A 55 -7.34 -12.62 11.98
CA SER A 55 -6.96 -13.58 13.02
C SER A 55 -7.98 -14.71 13.21
N ASN A 56 -9.19 -14.60 12.64
CA ASN A 56 -10.24 -15.60 12.73
C ASN A 56 -10.82 -15.94 11.35
N PRO A 57 -10.27 -16.95 10.66
CA PRO A 57 -10.66 -17.35 9.30
C PRO A 57 -12.16 -17.63 9.11
N ASP A 58 -12.85 -18.10 10.11
CA ASP A 58 -14.28 -18.43 9.99
C ASP A 58 -15.13 -17.19 9.72
N THR A 59 -14.65 -16.01 10.12
CA THR A 59 -15.37 -14.74 9.95
C THR A 59 -15.30 -14.21 8.50
N TYR A 60 -14.32 -14.63 7.68
CA TYR A 60 -14.16 -14.14 6.32
C TYR A 60 -14.08 -15.23 5.24
N ARG A 61 -14.06 -16.50 5.62
CA ARG A 61 -13.99 -17.64 4.68
C ARG A 61 -15.05 -17.55 3.58
N GLN A 62 -16.31 -17.28 3.93
CA GLN A 62 -17.40 -17.17 2.97
C GLN A 62 -17.17 -16.03 1.96
N HIS A 63 -16.58 -14.93 2.39
CA HIS A 63 -16.26 -13.81 1.51
C HIS A 63 -15.15 -14.18 0.51
N LEU A 64 -14.16 -15.02 0.92
CA LEU A 64 -13.16 -15.58 0.01
C LEU A 64 -13.79 -16.54 -1.00
N GLU A 65 -14.76 -17.34 -0.60
CA GLU A 65 -15.46 -18.25 -1.52
C GLU A 65 -16.23 -17.47 -2.59
N ASP A 66 -16.80 -16.34 -2.23
CA ASP A 66 -17.66 -15.53 -3.10
C ASP A 66 -16.87 -14.59 -4.03
N CYS A 67 -15.66 -14.16 -3.68
CA CYS A 67 -14.91 -13.19 -4.46
C CYS A 67 -14.26 -13.79 -5.73
N ASP A 68 -14.13 -12.94 -6.77
CA ASP A 68 -13.35 -13.22 -7.98
C ASP A 68 -11.91 -12.68 -7.82
N VAL A 69 -11.79 -11.55 -7.11
CA VAL A 69 -10.53 -10.86 -6.83
C VAL A 69 -10.43 -10.60 -5.34
N LEU A 70 -9.32 -11.02 -4.75
CA LEU A 70 -8.90 -10.64 -3.40
C LEU A 70 -7.75 -9.64 -3.50
N VAL A 71 -7.93 -8.44 -2.94
CA VAL A 71 -6.85 -7.46 -2.77
C VAL A 71 -6.46 -7.42 -1.30
N HIS A 72 -5.21 -7.76 -1.00
CA HIS A 72 -4.69 -7.76 0.36
C HIS A 72 -3.74 -6.59 0.57
N THR A 73 -4.15 -5.62 1.42
CA THR A 73 -3.40 -4.39 1.70
C THR A 73 -3.05 -4.21 3.19
N VAL A 74 -3.18 -5.28 3.98
CA VAL A 74 -2.89 -5.22 5.41
C VAL A 74 -1.38 -5.31 5.66
N LEU A 75 -0.90 -4.50 6.60
CA LEU A 75 0.35 -4.73 7.32
C LEU A 75 0.01 -4.75 8.81
N ASP A 76 0.00 -5.93 9.39
CA ASP A 76 -0.14 -6.08 10.84
C ASP A 76 1.24 -5.85 11.48
N PHE A 77 1.39 -4.77 12.24
CA PHE A 77 2.67 -4.46 12.89
C PHE A 77 2.98 -5.37 14.08
N ASN A 78 1.99 -6.09 14.62
CA ASN A 78 2.20 -6.98 15.75
C ASN A 78 2.62 -8.39 15.32
N ASN A 79 1.92 -8.97 14.33
CA ASN A 79 2.14 -10.34 13.85
C ASN A 79 2.05 -10.42 12.32
N PRO A 80 2.93 -9.70 11.58
CA PRO A 80 2.73 -9.52 10.14
C PRO A 80 2.79 -10.83 9.35
N GLN A 81 3.72 -11.73 9.69
CA GLN A 81 3.89 -12.99 8.97
C GLN A 81 2.74 -13.96 9.27
N GLU A 82 2.28 -14.02 10.50
CA GLU A 82 1.21 -14.93 10.91
C GLU A 82 -0.13 -14.53 10.26
N THR A 83 -0.43 -13.24 10.25
CA THR A 83 -1.65 -12.71 9.61
C THR A 83 -1.67 -13.02 8.10
N ASP A 84 -0.56 -12.82 7.41
CA ASP A 84 -0.45 -13.11 5.97
C ASP A 84 -0.57 -14.63 5.71
N ARG A 85 0.15 -15.48 6.46
CA ARG A 85 0.07 -16.95 6.31
C ARG A 85 -1.34 -17.47 6.55
N GLN A 86 -2.01 -16.99 7.59
CA GLN A 86 -3.37 -17.41 7.88
C GLN A 86 -4.34 -17.08 6.75
N LEU A 87 -4.17 -15.92 6.11
CA LEU A 87 -4.93 -15.58 4.92
C LEU A 87 -4.61 -16.52 3.73
N PHE A 88 -3.32 -16.78 3.48
CA PHE A 88 -2.89 -17.65 2.38
C PHE A 88 -3.39 -19.09 2.57
N ASP A 89 -3.28 -19.63 3.78
CA ASP A 89 -3.78 -20.96 4.14
C ASP A 89 -5.30 -21.06 3.97
N THR A 90 -6.02 -20.02 4.40
CA THR A 90 -7.48 -19.99 4.26
C THR A 90 -7.89 -19.92 2.80
N LEU A 91 -7.21 -19.09 1.99
CA LEU A 91 -7.46 -19.00 0.56
C LEU A 91 -7.12 -20.33 -0.16
N GLN A 92 -6.03 -20.98 0.21
CA GLN A 92 -5.66 -22.29 -0.31
C GLN A 92 -6.73 -23.35 0.01
N GLN A 93 -7.22 -23.39 1.25
CA GLN A 93 -8.30 -24.28 1.64
C GLN A 93 -9.58 -24.04 0.83
N VAL A 94 -9.95 -22.76 0.66
CA VAL A 94 -11.10 -22.37 -0.17
C VAL A 94 -10.91 -22.80 -1.62
N ALA A 95 -9.72 -22.60 -2.20
CA ALA A 95 -9.42 -22.98 -3.57
C ALA A 95 -9.47 -24.50 -3.77
N ASN A 96 -8.96 -25.28 -2.81
CA ASN A 96 -8.92 -26.74 -2.87
C ASN A 96 -10.31 -27.37 -2.64
N ASN A 97 -11.11 -26.81 -1.72
CA ASN A 97 -12.40 -27.38 -1.32
C ASN A 97 -13.56 -26.92 -2.23
N SER A 98 -13.36 -25.88 -3.01
CA SER A 98 -14.40 -25.33 -3.88
C SER A 98 -14.75 -26.34 -4.98
N ARG A 99 -16.01 -26.79 -5.02
CA ARG A 99 -16.59 -27.52 -6.16
C ARG A 99 -16.70 -26.63 -7.41
N SER A 100 -16.57 -25.34 -7.24
CA SER A 100 -16.58 -24.35 -8.31
C SER A 100 -15.30 -24.42 -9.13
N GLN A 101 -15.41 -24.33 -10.45
CA GLN A 101 -14.29 -24.13 -11.37
C GLN A 101 -13.82 -22.68 -11.42
N LYS A 102 -14.25 -21.86 -10.48
CA LYS A 102 -13.98 -20.42 -10.40
C LYS A 102 -12.49 -20.13 -10.33
N GLN A 103 -12.00 -19.36 -11.28
CA GLN A 103 -10.67 -18.77 -11.22
C GLN A 103 -10.73 -17.52 -10.31
N ARG A 104 -9.70 -17.34 -9.49
CA ARG A 104 -9.55 -16.21 -8.60
C ARG A 104 -8.24 -15.49 -8.87
N LEU A 105 -8.19 -14.23 -8.53
CA LEU A 105 -6.97 -13.44 -8.52
C LEU A 105 -6.70 -12.96 -7.10
N LEU A 106 -5.51 -13.23 -6.58
CA LEU A 106 -4.96 -12.58 -5.39
C LEU A 106 -3.98 -11.48 -5.83
N ILE A 107 -4.22 -10.25 -5.38
CA ILE A 107 -3.27 -9.15 -5.50
C ILE A 107 -2.75 -8.86 -4.08
N TYR A 108 -1.50 -9.24 -3.83
CA TYR A 108 -0.82 -9.08 -2.55
C TYR A 108 0.03 -7.81 -2.56
N THR A 109 -0.04 -7.02 -1.50
CA THR A 109 0.67 -5.76 -1.38
C THR A 109 1.85 -5.91 -0.44
N THR A 110 3.05 -5.57 -0.91
CA THR A 110 4.23 -5.43 -0.06
C THR A 110 4.72 -3.98 -0.04
N GLY A 111 5.80 -3.63 -0.71
CA GLY A 111 6.30 -2.25 -0.79
C GLY A 111 7.76 -2.18 -1.23
N CYS A 112 8.22 -0.98 -1.54
CA CYS A 112 9.61 -0.75 -2.00
C CYS A 112 10.64 -1.00 -0.89
N SER A 113 10.27 -0.92 0.37
CA SER A 113 11.20 -1.04 1.50
C SER A 113 11.79 -2.44 1.69
N ILE A 114 11.25 -3.45 1.01
CA ILE A 114 11.78 -4.83 1.05
C ILE A 114 13.20 -4.95 0.48
N TYR A 115 13.61 -4.02 -0.39
CA TYR A 115 14.93 -4.06 -1.00
C TYR A 115 16.05 -3.71 -0.03
N GLY A 116 15.71 -3.03 1.08
CA GLY A 116 16.66 -2.56 2.07
C GLY A 116 17.65 -1.51 1.52
N LYS A 117 18.72 -1.28 2.24
CA LYS A 117 19.69 -0.23 1.92
C LYS A 117 20.43 -0.50 0.60
N ARG A 118 20.18 0.34 -0.40
CA ARG A 118 20.77 0.28 -1.75
C ARG A 118 21.21 1.68 -2.16
N PRO A 119 22.42 2.12 -1.81
CA PRO A 119 22.89 3.46 -2.16
C PRO A 119 22.90 3.64 -3.68
N GLU A 120 22.38 4.76 -4.15
CA GLU A 120 22.43 5.26 -5.54
C GLU A 120 21.85 4.33 -6.64
N ARG A 121 21.13 3.27 -6.27
CA ARG A 121 20.52 2.35 -7.24
C ARG A 121 19.02 2.53 -7.31
N VAL A 122 18.50 2.58 -8.52
CA VAL A 122 17.08 2.41 -8.80
C VAL A 122 16.79 0.91 -8.89
N MET A 123 15.85 0.44 -8.09
CA MET A 123 15.48 -0.96 -8.00
C MET A 123 14.27 -1.27 -8.87
N ASP A 124 14.20 -2.49 -9.32
CA ASP A 124 13.07 -3.03 -10.06
C ASP A 124 12.68 -4.41 -9.48
N GLU A 125 11.73 -5.06 -10.14
CA GLU A 125 11.22 -6.36 -9.71
C GLU A 125 12.27 -7.48 -9.69
N THR A 126 13.38 -7.32 -10.42
CA THR A 126 14.48 -8.30 -10.49
C THR A 126 15.55 -8.06 -9.42
N THR A 127 15.48 -6.95 -8.72
CA THR A 127 16.44 -6.60 -7.68
C THR A 127 16.21 -7.51 -6.46
N PRO A 128 17.24 -8.25 -5.98
CA PRO A 128 17.08 -9.10 -4.82
C PRO A 128 16.86 -8.26 -3.54
N ALA A 129 16.07 -8.78 -2.59
CA ALA A 129 15.94 -8.17 -1.28
C ALA A 129 17.25 -8.16 -0.51
N ASN A 130 17.37 -7.23 0.43
CA ASN A 130 18.43 -7.29 1.45
C ASN A 130 17.92 -8.12 2.65
N PRO A 131 18.51 -9.29 2.93
CA PRO A 131 18.03 -10.16 4.00
C PRO A 131 18.21 -9.58 5.40
N ASP A 132 19.14 -8.64 5.55
CA ASP A 132 19.44 -8.02 6.85
C ASP A 132 18.49 -6.86 7.22
N HIS A 133 17.55 -6.54 6.33
CA HIS A 133 16.58 -5.46 6.56
C HIS A 133 15.39 -5.93 7.38
N ALA A 134 14.87 -5.07 8.27
CA ALA A 134 13.73 -5.40 9.14
C ALA A 134 12.46 -5.84 8.39
N LEU A 135 12.26 -5.33 7.16
CA LEU A 135 11.14 -5.69 6.29
C LEU A 135 11.44 -6.82 5.30
N ALA A 136 12.61 -7.46 5.39
CA ALA A 136 12.97 -8.57 4.50
C ALA A 136 12.00 -9.77 4.61
N PHE A 137 11.32 -9.92 5.75
CA PHE A 137 10.28 -10.95 5.91
C PHE A 137 9.18 -10.84 4.85
N ARG A 138 8.87 -9.64 4.34
CA ARG A 138 7.86 -9.47 3.29
C ARG A 138 8.28 -10.13 1.98
N MET A 139 9.59 -10.18 1.70
CA MET A 139 10.09 -10.93 0.55
C MET A 139 9.95 -12.44 0.75
N SER A 140 10.19 -12.94 1.97
CA SER A 140 9.92 -14.36 2.25
C SER A 140 8.43 -14.69 2.13
N MET A 141 7.55 -13.78 2.51
CA MET A 141 6.10 -13.94 2.30
C MET A 141 5.71 -13.95 0.82
N GLU A 142 6.35 -13.12 -0.03
CA GLU A 142 6.16 -13.19 -1.48
C GLU A 142 6.60 -14.54 -2.05
N SER A 143 7.78 -15.04 -1.63
CA SER A 143 8.29 -16.35 -2.06
C SER A 143 7.36 -17.47 -1.61
N GLU A 144 6.95 -17.47 -0.34
CA GLU A 144 6.00 -18.43 0.23
C GLU A 144 4.67 -18.42 -0.54
N LEU A 145 4.16 -17.22 -0.86
CA LEU A 145 2.95 -17.07 -1.67
C LEU A 145 3.09 -17.73 -3.04
N PHE A 146 4.19 -17.47 -3.75
CA PHE A 146 4.39 -18.03 -5.09
C PHE A 146 4.65 -19.56 -5.08
N GLU A 147 5.32 -20.07 -4.05
CA GLU A 147 5.58 -21.51 -3.86
C GLU A 147 4.33 -22.27 -3.40
N THR A 148 3.40 -21.62 -2.70
CA THR A 148 2.18 -22.27 -2.22
C THR A 148 1.31 -22.71 -3.40
N ASN A 149 1.00 -24.02 -3.46
CA ASN A 149 0.12 -24.54 -4.49
C ASN A 149 -1.34 -24.18 -4.22
N MET A 150 -1.85 -23.21 -5.00
CA MET A 150 -3.24 -22.76 -4.96
C MET A 150 -3.85 -22.93 -6.36
N PRO A 151 -4.35 -24.12 -6.72
CA PRO A 151 -4.96 -24.30 -8.03
C PRO A 151 -6.12 -23.31 -8.21
N LYS A 152 -6.25 -22.74 -9.41
CA LYS A 152 -7.28 -21.75 -9.74
C LYS A 152 -7.13 -20.39 -9.03
N VAL A 153 -5.99 -20.09 -8.44
CA VAL A 153 -5.68 -18.77 -7.90
C VAL A 153 -4.45 -18.22 -8.61
N SER A 154 -4.64 -17.19 -9.43
CA SER A 154 -3.54 -16.39 -9.95
C SER A 154 -3.04 -15.46 -8.87
N LYS A 155 -1.73 -15.28 -8.75
CA LYS A 155 -1.08 -14.49 -7.70
C LYS A 155 -0.26 -13.39 -8.31
N VAL A 156 -0.53 -12.15 -7.92
CA VAL A 156 0.20 -10.96 -8.33
C VAL A 156 0.63 -10.17 -7.11
N VAL A 157 1.83 -9.63 -7.13
CA VAL A 157 2.35 -8.77 -6.06
C VAL A 157 2.50 -7.34 -6.57
N LEU A 158 2.03 -6.37 -5.80
CA LEU A 158 2.36 -4.96 -6.02
C LEU A 158 3.31 -4.46 -4.93
N ARG A 159 4.39 -3.79 -5.36
CA ARG A 159 5.39 -3.14 -4.50
C ARG A 159 5.29 -1.62 -4.68
N PRO A 160 4.37 -0.94 -3.97
CA PRO A 160 4.25 0.51 -4.04
C PRO A 160 5.43 1.24 -3.40
N GLY A 161 5.67 2.45 -3.89
CA GLY A 161 6.43 3.49 -3.18
C GLY A 161 5.65 4.03 -1.98
N PHE A 162 6.23 5.03 -1.28
CA PHE A 162 5.55 5.72 -0.18
C PHE A 162 4.32 6.47 -0.70
N MET A 163 3.19 6.25 -0.05
CA MET A 163 1.91 6.79 -0.50
C MET A 163 1.69 8.22 -0.01
N TYR A 164 1.06 9.05 -0.85
CA TYR A 164 0.66 10.42 -0.52
C TYR A 164 -0.67 10.80 -1.18
N GLY A 165 -1.21 11.96 -0.81
CA GLY A 165 -2.38 12.57 -1.44
C GLY A 165 -3.70 12.25 -0.74
N LEU A 166 -4.77 12.87 -1.22
CA LEU A 166 -6.12 12.78 -0.65
C LEU A 166 -6.13 13.11 0.86
N ASP A 167 -6.77 12.28 1.70
CA ASP A 167 -6.82 12.49 3.15
C ASP A 167 -5.49 12.24 3.88
N GLY A 168 -4.49 11.72 3.18
CA GLY A 168 -3.17 11.44 3.73
C GLY A 168 -3.13 10.42 4.87
N HIS A 169 -4.22 9.71 5.15
CA HIS A 169 -4.40 8.83 6.31
C HIS A 169 -3.15 8.01 6.66
N SER A 170 -2.54 8.30 7.82
CA SER A 170 -1.32 7.63 8.31
C SER A 170 -0.08 7.72 7.40
N SER A 171 -0.09 8.56 6.36
CA SER A 171 1.06 8.76 5.49
C SER A 171 2.18 9.55 6.17
N ILE A 172 3.40 9.40 5.67
CA ILE A 172 4.55 10.17 6.19
C ILE A 172 4.41 11.65 5.86
N SER A 173 3.89 12.01 4.69
CA SER A 173 3.61 13.41 4.35
C SER A 173 2.60 14.06 5.32
N ALA A 174 1.57 13.32 5.73
CA ALA A 174 0.62 13.79 6.75
C ALA A 174 1.28 14.00 8.11
N GLN A 175 2.23 13.15 8.50
CA GLN A 175 3.00 13.35 9.73
C GLN A 175 3.82 14.64 9.67
N TRP A 176 4.42 14.95 8.52
CA TRP A 176 5.19 16.19 8.33
C TRP A 176 4.28 17.45 8.29
N PHE A 177 3.09 17.37 7.69
CA PHE A 177 2.08 18.42 7.83
C PHE A 177 1.71 18.63 9.30
N ALA A 178 1.44 17.56 10.04
CA ALA A 178 1.11 17.64 11.45
C ALA A 178 2.25 18.22 12.31
N MET A 179 3.50 17.96 11.96
CA MET A 179 4.66 18.60 12.62
C MET A 179 4.67 20.11 12.39
N GLY A 180 4.43 20.56 11.16
CA GLY A 180 4.35 21.99 10.83
C GLY A 180 3.21 22.70 11.58
N GLU A 181 2.02 22.12 11.62
CA GLU A 181 0.87 22.64 12.37
C GLU A 181 1.14 22.72 13.89
N LYS A 182 1.93 21.80 14.43
CA LYS A 182 2.33 21.80 15.85
C LYS A 182 3.49 22.75 16.16
N GLY A 183 4.06 23.39 15.15
CA GLY A 183 5.17 24.34 15.33
C GLY A 183 6.49 23.69 15.75
N ARG A 184 6.70 22.41 15.49
CA ARG A 184 7.94 21.70 15.78
C ARG A 184 8.21 20.64 14.74
N ALA A 185 9.38 20.71 14.09
CA ALA A 185 9.81 19.78 13.05
C ALA A 185 11.10 19.06 13.45
N ILE A 186 11.08 17.73 13.39
CA ILE A 186 12.25 16.89 13.66
C ILE A 186 12.45 15.96 12.47
N TYR A 187 13.61 16.07 11.80
CA TYR A 187 14.05 15.13 10.78
C TYR A 187 15.01 14.11 11.39
N ARG A 188 14.71 12.82 11.18
CA ARG A 188 15.53 11.74 11.73
C ARG A 188 16.27 10.98 10.64
N GLY A 189 17.54 10.66 10.91
CA GLY A 189 18.37 9.81 10.05
C GLY A 189 19.10 10.56 8.95
N ASP A 190 19.48 9.85 7.89
CA ASP A 190 20.31 10.38 6.80
C ASP A 190 19.56 11.48 6.02
N ARG A 191 20.20 12.66 5.97
CA ARG A 191 19.68 13.84 5.26
C ARG A 191 19.64 13.66 3.75
N ASN A 192 20.42 12.72 3.23
CA ASN A 192 20.53 12.45 1.81
C ASN A 192 19.61 11.32 1.33
N LYS A 193 18.93 10.62 2.25
CA LYS A 193 18.00 9.56 1.86
C LYS A 193 16.88 10.10 0.96
N GLY A 194 16.44 9.27 0.03
CA GLY A 194 15.35 9.59 -0.88
C GLY A 194 14.47 8.37 -1.11
N TRP A 195 13.19 8.61 -1.32
CA TRP A 195 12.18 7.57 -1.49
C TRP A 195 11.42 7.76 -2.80
N SER A 196 10.96 6.65 -3.35
CA SER A 196 9.93 6.66 -4.38
C SER A 196 8.57 6.88 -3.77
N TRP A 197 7.78 7.72 -4.42
CA TRP A 197 6.44 8.09 -3.99
C TRP A 197 5.40 7.58 -4.98
N VAL A 198 4.16 7.49 -4.54
CA VAL A 198 3.02 7.23 -5.40
C VAL A 198 1.77 7.89 -4.81
N HIS A 199 1.03 8.61 -5.65
CA HIS A 199 -0.28 9.11 -5.22
C HIS A 199 -1.22 7.93 -4.99
N VAL A 200 -1.91 7.91 -3.85
CA VAL A 200 -2.73 6.76 -3.45
C VAL A 200 -3.85 6.45 -4.46
N GLY A 201 -4.38 7.46 -5.14
CA GLY A 201 -5.34 7.28 -6.22
C GLY A 201 -4.74 6.61 -7.46
N ASP A 202 -3.50 6.93 -7.81
CA ASP A 202 -2.78 6.28 -8.93
C ASP A 202 -2.44 4.82 -8.59
N LEU A 203 -2.05 4.56 -7.33
CA LEU A 203 -1.86 3.20 -6.84
C LEU A 203 -3.18 2.41 -6.91
N ALA A 204 -4.29 3.00 -6.49
CA ALA A 204 -5.61 2.36 -6.56
C ALA A 204 -5.98 1.96 -8.01
N GLN A 205 -5.65 2.80 -8.99
CA GLN A 205 -5.82 2.46 -10.41
C GLN A 205 -4.92 1.30 -10.86
N ALA A 206 -3.70 1.17 -10.31
CA ALA A 206 -2.84 0.03 -10.62
C ALA A 206 -3.49 -1.30 -10.20
N TYR A 207 -4.14 -1.37 -9.04
CA TYR A 207 -4.88 -2.57 -8.62
C TYR A 207 -6.02 -2.90 -9.58
N VAL A 208 -6.80 -1.90 -10.01
CA VAL A 208 -7.89 -2.11 -10.95
C VAL A 208 -7.35 -2.62 -12.28
N MET A 209 -6.29 -2.00 -12.82
CA MET A 209 -5.69 -2.41 -14.10
C MET A 209 -5.11 -3.83 -14.07
N VAL A 210 -4.52 -4.23 -12.94
CA VAL A 210 -4.07 -5.63 -12.75
C VAL A 210 -5.26 -6.59 -12.79
N ALA A 211 -6.35 -6.25 -12.10
CA ALA A 211 -7.53 -7.12 -12.03
C ALA A 211 -8.31 -7.20 -13.35
N GLU A 212 -8.31 -6.14 -14.14
CA GLU A 212 -9.00 -6.07 -15.44
C GLU A 212 -8.13 -6.53 -16.62
N SER A 213 -6.87 -6.83 -16.39
CA SER A 213 -5.97 -7.26 -17.45
C SER A 213 -6.44 -8.54 -18.11
N PRO A 214 -6.53 -8.58 -19.45
CA PRO A 214 -6.80 -9.81 -20.18
C PRO A 214 -5.59 -10.76 -20.24
N ALA A 215 -4.39 -10.27 -19.89
CA ALA A 215 -3.17 -11.06 -19.89
C ALA A 215 -3.11 -11.99 -18.66
N ASN A 216 -2.45 -13.12 -18.81
CA ASN A 216 -2.12 -13.95 -17.66
C ASN A 216 -0.99 -13.26 -16.86
N LEU A 217 -1.31 -12.76 -15.68
CA LEU A 217 -0.37 -12.11 -14.77
C LEU A 217 0.05 -13.00 -13.60
N ASP A 218 -0.28 -14.30 -13.61
CA ASP A 218 0.12 -15.21 -12.53
C ASP A 218 1.63 -15.21 -12.32
N GLY A 219 2.07 -15.14 -11.08
CA GLY A 219 3.47 -15.07 -10.68
C GLY A 219 4.14 -13.71 -10.92
N GLN A 220 3.41 -12.67 -11.32
CA GLN A 220 4.01 -11.39 -11.62
C GLN A 220 4.12 -10.49 -10.39
N VAL A 221 5.22 -9.73 -10.36
CA VAL A 221 5.47 -8.65 -9.40
C VAL A 221 5.55 -7.35 -10.18
N PHE A 222 5.00 -6.27 -9.64
CA PHE A 222 5.07 -4.93 -10.21
C PHE A 222 5.44 -3.88 -9.17
N CYS A 223 6.48 -3.12 -9.43
CA CYS A 223 6.78 -1.89 -8.70
C CYS A 223 5.86 -0.76 -9.18
N VAL A 224 5.35 0.05 -8.25
CA VAL A 224 4.39 1.13 -8.55
C VAL A 224 4.83 2.42 -7.88
N ALA A 225 5.33 3.37 -8.65
CA ALA A 225 5.79 4.69 -8.20
C ALA A 225 5.61 5.76 -9.29
N ASP A 226 5.60 7.02 -8.89
CA ASP A 226 5.46 8.17 -9.81
C ASP A 226 6.75 8.53 -10.58
N GLU A 227 7.87 7.85 -10.30
CA GLU A 227 9.20 8.06 -10.87
C GLU A 227 9.90 9.37 -10.42
N GLN A 228 9.30 10.17 -9.57
CA GLN A 228 9.96 11.30 -8.94
C GLN A 228 11.00 10.82 -7.92
N ARG A 229 12.13 11.49 -7.84
CA ARG A 229 13.26 11.10 -6.99
C ARG A 229 13.63 12.20 -6.03
N TYR A 230 12.69 12.53 -5.15
CA TYR A 230 12.91 13.56 -4.16
C TYR A 230 13.75 13.05 -2.99
N LYS A 231 14.61 13.91 -2.45
CA LYS A 231 15.15 13.69 -1.12
C LYS A 231 14.05 13.82 -0.08
N CYS A 232 14.05 12.96 0.93
CA CYS A 232 13.02 13.01 1.97
C CYS A 232 13.01 14.36 2.71
N LEU A 233 14.20 14.97 2.89
CA LEU A 233 14.30 16.30 3.49
C LEU A 233 13.64 17.38 2.63
N GLU A 234 13.78 17.32 1.30
CA GLU A 234 13.11 18.25 0.38
C GLU A 234 11.58 18.13 0.47
N VAL A 235 11.08 16.91 0.52
CA VAL A 235 9.62 16.66 0.68
C VAL A 235 9.14 17.16 2.04
N MET A 236 9.89 16.89 3.13
CA MET A 236 9.53 17.40 4.45
C MET A 236 9.52 18.92 4.47
N GLN A 237 10.52 19.58 3.89
CA GLN A 237 10.58 21.05 3.79
C GLN A 237 9.37 21.60 3.04
N ALA A 238 8.98 20.98 1.92
CA ALA A 238 7.78 21.37 1.18
C ALA A 238 6.51 21.19 2.03
N CYS A 239 6.36 20.06 2.72
CA CYS A 239 5.24 19.84 3.64
C CYS A 239 5.16 20.90 4.74
N LEU A 240 6.28 21.21 5.38
CA LEU A 240 6.35 22.23 6.43
C LEU A 240 6.00 23.62 5.88
N SER A 241 6.57 23.98 4.71
CA SER A 241 6.28 25.27 4.04
C SER A 241 4.79 25.42 3.75
N ALA A 242 4.12 24.39 3.26
CA ALA A 242 2.69 24.41 2.98
C ALA A 242 1.83 24.68 4.22
N THR A 243 2.30 24.33 5.42
CA THR A 243 1.62 24.67 6.69
C THR A 243 1.86 26.09 7.17
N GLY A 244 2.77 26.82 6.52
CA GLY A 244 3.23 28.13 6.98
C GLY A 244 4.29 28.08 8.09
N TYR A 245 4.87 26.91 8.35
CA TYR A 245 5.93 26.75 9.37
C TYR A 245 7.16 27.59 9.04
N GLN A 246 7.62 28.37 10.02
CA GLN A 246 8.78 29.28 9.90
C GLN A 246 9.93 28.91 10.85
N GLY A 247 9.78 27.83 11.61
CA GLY A 247 10.80 27.37 12.55
C GLY A 247 11.94 26.62 11.88
N GLU A 248 12.94 26.26 12.68
CA GLU A 248 14.05 25.41 12.24
C GLU A 248 13.68 23.95 12.31
N ILE A 249 14.29 23.15 11.43
CA ILE A 249 14.19 21.67 11.49
C ILE A 249 15.29 21.16 12.41
N GLU A 250 14.87 20.52 13.51
CA GLU A 250 15.79 19.78 14.37
C GLU A 250 16.25 18.52 13.64
N PHE A 251 17.55 18.22 13.72
CA PHE A 251 18.11 16.97 13.17
C PHE A 251 18.49 16.02 14.29
N ALA A 252 18.02 14.80 14.20
CA ALA A 252 18.27 13.76 15.19
C ALA A 252 18.64 12.42 14.54
N SER A 253 19.30 11.56 15.31
CA SER A 253 19.52 10.16 14.91
C SER A 253 18.18 9.39 14.82
N PRO A 254 18.14 8.28 14.08
CA PRO A 254 17.03 7.32 14.18
C PRO A 254 16.79 6.92 15.64
N SER A 255 15.56 6.59 15.98
CA SER A 255 15.17 6.21 17.34
C SER A 255 14.31 4.96 17.29
N ASP A 256 14.54 4.02 18.21
CA ASP A 256 13.74 2.79 18.32
C ASP A 256 12.29 3.06 18.70
N ASP A 257 12.02 4.22 19.32
CA ASP A 257 10.64 4.67 19.59
C ASP A 257 9.91 5.17 18.32
N ASP A 258 10.65 5.33 17.22
CA ASP A 258 10.13 5.74 15.92
C ASP A 258 10.54 4.75 14.84
N VAL A 259 9.72 3.72 14.67
CA VAL A 259 9.92 2.64 13.68
C VAL A 259 10.16 3.20 12.27
N THR A 260 9.47 4.28 11.92
CA THR A 260 9.62 4.94 10.62
C THR A 260 11.07 5.45 10.44
N SER A 261 11.65 6.00 11.50
CA SER A 261 13.01 6.54 11.44
C SER A 261 14.09 5.46 11.35
N THR A 262 13.84 4.25 11.84
CA THR A 262 14.80 3.14 11.78
C THR A 262 14.64 2.29 10.52
N TRP A 263 13.41 1.92 10.18
CA TRP A 263 13.13 1.02 9.05
C TRP A 263 13.32 1.68 7.69
N PHE A 264 13.11 2.99 7.60
CA PHE A 264 13.16 3.73 6.33
C PHE A 264 14.34 4.70 6.23
N ASP A 265 15.40 4.51 7.05
CA ASP A 265 16.62 5.35 6.99
C ASP A 265 17.56 4.90 5.87
N GLN A 266 17.07 4.91 4.65
CA GLN A 266 17.75 4.42 3.46
C GLN A 266 17.18 5.02 2.17
N ASN A 267 17.91 4.84 1.06
CA ASN A 267 17.39 5.13 -0.29
C ASN A 267 16.49 3.99 -0.75
N GLU A 268 15.29 4.35 -1.24
CA GLU A 268 14.28 3.40 -1.72
C GLU A 268 13.68 3.86 -3.05
N PHE A 269 14.55 4.00 -4.06
CA PHE A 269 14.12 4.34 -5.40
C PHE A 269 13.79 3.09 -6.21
N ILE A 270 12.55 3.02 -6.69
CA ILE A 270 12.06 1.95 -7.58
C ILE A 270 11.63 2.52 -8.92
N THR A 271 11.52 1.68 -9.95
CA THR A 271 10.96 2.05 -11.24
C THR A 271 9.71 1.26 -11.57
N SER A 272 8.71 1.92 -12.12
CA SER A 272 7.46 1.35 -12.61
C SER A 272 7.51 0.91 -14.07
N GLY A 273 8.72 0.74 -14.61
CA GLY A 273 8.92 0.43 -16.03
C GLY A 273 8.19 -0.83 -16.49
N LYS A 274 8.06 -1.85 -15.63
CA LYS A 274 7.36 -3.09 -15.97
C LYS A 274 5.85 -2.89 -16.08
N ILE A 275 5.20 -2.32 -15.06
CA ILE A 275 3.75 -2.10 -15.07
C ILE A 275 3.34 -1.17 -16.21
N ARG A 276 4.16 -0.17 -16.55
CA ARG A 276 3.95 0.71 -17.71
C ARG A 276 3.92 -0.07 -19.02
N ARG A 277 4.92 -0.93 -19.23
CA ARG A 277 5.02 -1.72 -20.49
C ARG A 277 3.95 -2.80 -20.59
N TRP A 278 3.58 -3.41 -19.49
CA TRP A 278 2.66 -4.56 -19.50
C TRP A 278 1.20 -4.15 -19.47
N LEU A 279 0.86 -3.12 -18.71
CA LEU A 279 -0.51 -2.71 -18.44
C LEU A 279 -0.85 -1.30 -18.93
N GLY A 280 0.14 -0.52 -19.43
CA GLY A 280 -0.09 0.87 -19.81
C GLY A 280 -0.41 1.78 -18.62
N TRP A 281 -0.04 1.39 -17.40
CA TRP A 281 -0.23 2.21 -16.21
C TRP A 281 0.74 3.40 -16.23
N PHE A 282 0.23 4.59 -15.98
CA PHE A 282 1.02 5.81 -15.78
C PHE A 282 0.44 6.61 -14.60
N PRO A 283 1.29 7.22 -13.75
CA PRO A 283 0.81 8.13 -12.73
C PRO A 283 0.14 9.34 -13.41
N ARG A 284 -0.96 9.80 -12.83
CA ARG A 284 -1.74 10.95 -13.32
C ARG A 284 -1.42 12.22 -12.54
N HIS A 285 -0.86 12.07 -11.34
CA HIS A 285 -0.45 13.18 -10.50
C HIS A 285 1.01 13.54 -10.79
N THR A 286 1.31 14.82 -10.79
CA THR A 286 2.62 15.36 -11.23
C THR A 286 3.74 15.11 -10.24
N GLY A 287 3.40 14.80 -9.00
CA GLY A 287 4.35 14.54 -7.93
C GLY A 287 4.00 15.24 -6.63
N LEU A 288 4.59 14.78 -5.54
CA LEU A 288 4.22 15.25 -4.21
C LEU A 288 4.59 16.74 -3.99
N ILE A 289 5.76 17.15 -4.43
CA ILE A 289 6.22 18.54 -4.20
C ILE A 289 5.48 19.52 -5.09
N ASP A 290 5.18 19.15 -6.34
CA ASP A 290 4.62 20.04 -7.34
C ASP A 290 3.20 20.53 -6.97
N GLU A 291 2.45 19.72 -6.22
CA GLU A 291 1.07 20.03 -5.80
C GLU A 291 0.92 20.04 -4.27
N ILE A 292 1.99 20.31 -3.53
CA ILE A 292 2.05 20.14 -2.07
C ILE A 292 0.93 20.92 -1.33
N GLU A 293 0.59 22.13 -1.78
CA GLU A 293 -0.47 22.95 -1.20
C GLU A 293 -1.84 22.29 -1.35
N THR A 294 -2.08 21.62 -2.48
CA THR A 294 -3.31 20.87 -2.73
C THR A 294 -3.40 19.68 -1.76
N TYR A 295 -2.31 18.94 -1.58
CA TYR A 295 -2.28 17.79 -0.68
C TYR A 295 -2.38 18.17 0.79
N TYR A 296 -1.75 19.30 1.18
CA TYR A 296 -1.93 19.86 2.52
C TYR A 296 -3.38 20.27 2.77
N SER A 297 -4.00 20.97 1.82
CA SER A 297 -5.40 21.43 1.93
C SER A 297 -6.37 20.24 2.04
N SER A 298 -6.15 19.20 1.25
CA SER A 298 -6.94 17.97 1.29
C SER A 298 -6.79 17.23 2.63
N TRP A 299 -5.55 17.06 3.09
CA TRP A 299 -5.26 16.47 4.40
C TRP A 299 -5.92 17.25 5.52
N LYS A 300 -5.80 18.61 5.51
CA LYS A 300 -6.37 19.46 6.54
C LYS A 300 -7.89 19.38 6.59
N ALA A 301 -8.54 19.34 5.43
CA ALA A 301 -10.00 19.18 5.34
C ALA A 301 -10.48 17.83 5.90
N ALA A 302 -9.66 16.81 5.89
CA ALA A 302 -9.99 15.49 6.41
C ALA A 302 -9.80 15.33 7.94
N GLN A 303 -9.29 16.37 8.63
CA GLN A 303 -9.11 16.34 10.09
C GLN A 303 -10.37 16.78 10.87
N PHE A 304 -11.44 17.22 10.18
CA PHE A 304 -12.68 17.74 10.78
C PHE A 304 -13.86 16.78 10.66
#